data_bc3824ab58f760abc36db8e6508df4c7
#
_entry.id   bc3824ab58f760abc36db8e6508df4c7
#
_cell.length_a   1.000
_cell.length_b   1.000
_cell.length_c   1.000
_cell.angle_alpha   90.00
_cell.angle_beta   90.00
_cell.angle_gamma   90.00
#
_symmetry.space_group_name_H-M   'P 1'
#
loop_
_entity.id
_entity.type
_entity.pdbx_description
1 polymer ?
#
loop_
_entity_poly.entity_id
_entity_poly.type
_entity_poly.pdbx_seq_one_letter_code
_entity_poly.pdbx_strand_id
1 'polypeptide(L)'
;IRVYRYAYDTPCDFYADRIRLEPDGRHTFDLVCPDRVIRDCTPGVPGWVNVENCVAAAAMLWVAGFDEAKLRAAIASFSGVKRRFDFYVNTPKHIYMDDYAHHPNELRAAITSVREMFPARKLTVVFQPHLYTRTRDFYREFAEALSLCDEVLLLPIYPAREEPIEGVASEMLLPLIGCPARVVRKKDLTDVLKSKNPELLVTFGAGDIDRFCTQIAGLFAEK
;
A
#
# COMPACT_ATOMS: atom_id res chain seq x y z
N ILE A 1 20.15 -4.33 -29.06
CA ILE A 1 19.22 -3.75 -28.06
C ILE A 1 20.03 -3.43 -26.82
N ARG A 2 19.97 -2.19 -26.34
CA ARG A 2 20.57 -1.81 -25.07
C ARG A 2 19.55 -2.07 -23.97
N VAL A 3 19.94 -2.82 -22.93
CA VAL A 3 19.10 -3.16 -21.78
C VAL A 3 19.65 -2.44 -20.57
N TYR A 4 18.77 -1.83 -19.81
CA TYR A 4 19.08 -1.24 -18.50
C TYR A 4 18.32 -1.98 -17.42
N ARG A 5 18.93 -2.11 -16.24
CA ARG A 5 18.34 -2.72 -15.04
C ARG A 5 18.08 -1.65 -14.00
N TYR A 6 17.02 -1.81 -13.23
CA TYR A 6 16.77 -0.99 -12.06
C TYR A 6 16.44 -1.86 -10.85
N ALA A 7 16.67 -1.33 -9.67
CA ALA A 7 16.36 -1.99 -8.40
C ALA A 7 16.08 -0.95 -7.31
N TYR A 8 15.45 -1.42 -6.20
CA TYR A 8 15.23 -0.59 -5.03
C TYR A 8 16.56 -0.16 -4.40
N ASP A 9 17.38 -1.12 -3.92
CA ASP A 9 18.61 -0.89 -3.15
C ASP A 9 19.79 -1.76 -3.58
N THR A 10 19.62 -2.53 -4.65
CA THR A 10 20.65 -3.45 -5.16
C THR A 10 21.43 -2.79 -6.31
N PRO A 11 22.76 -2.70 -6.23
CA PRO A 11 23.57 -2.08 -7.27
C PRO A 11 23.34 -2.68 -8.66
N CYS A 12 22.94 -1.80 -9.59
CA CYS A 12 22.74 -2.10 -11.01
C CYS A 12 22.87 -0.79 -11.82
N ASP A 13 22.24 -0.67 -13.02
CA ASP A 13 22.32 0.56 -13.82
C ASP A 13 21.62 1.74 -13.13
N PHE A 14 20.46 1.47 -12.48
CA PHE A 14 19.70 2.47 -11.71
C PHE A 14 19.24 1.87 -10.39
N TYR A 15 19.54 2.52 -9.27
CA TYR A 15 19.09 2.07 -7.95
C TYR A 15 19.08 3.22 -6.95
N ALA A 16 18.39 3.04 -5.84
CA ALA A 16 18.44 3.97 -4.72
C ALA A 16 19.56 3.57 -3.77
N ASP A 17 20.37 4.54 -3.36
CA ASP A 17 21.41 4.41 -2.35
C ASP A 17 21.15 5.36 -1.19
N ARG A 18 21.74 5.09 -0.02
CA ARG A 18 21.62 5.91 1.19
C ARG A 18 20.16 6.24 1.54
N ILE A 19 19.29 5.25 1.47
CA ILE A 19 17.87 5.41 1.76
C ILE A 19 17.67 5.72 3.24
N ARG A 20 16.92 6.79 3.54
CA ARG A 20 16.59 7.25 4.88
C ARG A 20 15.09 7.45 5.01
N LEU A 21 14.51 6.96 6.10
CA LEU A 21 13.11 7.23 6.46
C LEU A 21 13.04 8.59 7.18
N GLU A 22 12.24 9.50 6.66
CA GLU A 22 12.00 10.80 7.25
C GLU A 22 10.87 10.73 8.30
N PRO A 23 10.79 11.70 9.24
CA PRO A 23 9.77 11.70 10.30
C PRO A 23 8.32 11.73 9.78
N ASP A 24 8.10 12.17 8.56
CA ASP A 24 6.77 12.23 7.92
C ASP A 24 6.42 10.94 7.14
N GLY A 25 7.25 9.89 7.24
CA GLY A 25 7.06 8.60 6.58
C GLY A 25 7.53 8.55 5.13
N ARG A 26 8.05 9.66 4.59
CA ARG A 26 8.68 9.66 3.26
C ARG A 26 10.09 9.11 3.35
N HIS A 27 10.63 8.70 2.20
CA HIS A 27 12.02 8.27 2.10
C HIS A 27 12.83 9.29 1.32
N THR A 28 14.02 9.63 1.80
CA THR A 28 15.02 10.37 1.04
C THR A 28 16.13 9.41 0.62
N PHE A 29 16.56 9.47 -0.63
CA PHE A 29 17.57 8.59 -1.19
C PHE A 29 18.42 9.28 -2.23
N ASP A 30 19.56 8.69 -2.56
CA ASP A 30 20.35 9.06 -3.71
C ASP A 30 19.99 8.16 -4.89
N LEU A 31 19.60 8.75 -6.01
CA LEU A 31 19.36 8.02 -7.24
C LEU A 31 20.69 7.84 -7.97
N VAL A 32 21.18 6.61 -8.02
CA VAL A 32 22.37 6.24 -8.79
C VAL A 32 21.95 5.96 -10.24
N CYS A 33 22.63 6.59 -11.18
CA CYS A 33 22.50 6.42 -12.62
C CYS A 33 23.83 5.96 -13.23
N PRO A 34 23.87 5.48 -14.48
CA PRO A 34 25.10 4.97 -15.11
C PRO A 34 26.27 5.97 -15.17
N ASP A 35 26.00 7.26 -15.18
CA ASP A 35 27.00 8.32 -15.35
C ASP A 35 27.07 9.33 -14.20
N ARG A 36 26.13 9.27 -13.26
CA ARG A 36 26.03 10.24 -12.15
C ARG A 36 25.19 9.74 -10.98
N VAL A 37 25.25 10.48 -9.89
CA VAL A 37 24.39 10.30 -8.72
C VAL A 37 23.60 11.57 -8.48
N ILE A 38 22.26 11.46 -8.46
CA ILE A 38 21.35 12.56 -8.14
C ILE A 38 21.01 12.43 -6.65
N ARG A 39 21.54 13.34 -5.86
CA ARG A 39 21.46 13.27 -4.40
C ARG A 39 20.15 13.80 -3.83
N ASP A 40 19.77 13.25 -2.66
CA ASP A 40 18.68 13.73 -1.83
C ASP A 40 17.34 13.84 -2.59
N CYS A 41 16.99 12.78 -3.34
CA CYS A 41 15.69 12.63 -3.96
C CYS A 41 14.67 12.24 -2.90
N THR A 42 13.59 13.02 -2.78
CA THR A 42 12.49 12.74 -1.85
C THR A 42 11.18 12.68 -2.62
N PRO A 43 10.59 11.51 -2.84
CA PRO A 43 9.25 11.41 -3.44
C PRO A 43 8.22 12.15 -2.62
N GLY A 44 7.24 12.77 -3.28
CA GLY A 44 6.13 13.44 -2.60
C GLY A 44 5.16 12.48 -1.89
N VAL A 45 5.39 11.16 -2.02
CA VAL A 45 4.58 10.08 -1.43
C VAL A 45 5.43 9.16 -0.56
N PRO A 46 4.90 8.64 0.55
CA PRO A 46 5.61 7.75 1.45
C PRO A 46 5.69 6.31 0.93
N GLY A 47 6.46 5.48 1.63
CA GLY A 47 6.59 4.04 1.40
C GLY A 47 7.74 3.65 0.46
N TRP A 48 8.47 2.60 0.84
CA TRP A 48 9.64 2.11 0.10
C TRP A 48 9.32 1.66 -1.34
N VAL A 49 8.12 1.12 -1.57
CA VAL A 49 7.64 0.75 -2.92
C VAL A 49 7.62 1.95 -3.85
N ASN A 50 7.33 3.14 -3.33
CA ASN A 50 7.34 4.37 -4.12
C ASN A 50 8.77 4.84 -4.43
N VAL A 51 9.77 4.48 -3.63
CA VAL A 51 11.18 4.68 -3.99
C VAL A 51 11.53 3.86 -5.22
N GLU A 52 11.20 2.57 -5.23
CA GLU A 52 11.45 1.69 -6.39
C GLU A 52 10.72 2.19 -7.65
N ASN A 53 9.45 2.59 -7.52
CA ASN A 53 8.69 3.18 -8.61
C ASN A 53 9.33 4.47 -9.13
N CYS A 54 9.87 5.32 -8.24
CA CYS A 54 10.59 6.54 -8.63
C CYS A 54 11.89 6.21 -9.35
N VAL A 55 12.66 5.20 -8.90
CA VAL A 55 13.87 4.75 -9.60
C VAL A 55 13.54 4.29 -11.01
N ALA A 56 12.49 3.48 -11.19
CA ALA A 56 12.03 3.00 -12.49
C ALA A 56 11.62 4.16 -13.42
N ALA A 57 10.79 5.08 -12.92
CA ALA A 57 10.35 6.24 -13.69
C ALA A 57 11.52 7.17 -14.05
N ALA A 58 12.44 7.40 -13.11
CA ALA A 58 13.62 8.20 -13.32
C ALA A 58 14.58 7.58 -14.35
N ALA A 59 14.73 6.26 -14.35
CA ALA A 59 15.52 5.55 -15.34
C ALA A 59 14.96 5.77 -16.77
N MET A 60 13.66 5.72 -16.95
CA MET A 60 13.02 6.01 -18.23
C MET A 60 13.25 7.46 -18.67
N LEU A 61 13.11 8.42 -17.75
CA LEU A 61 13.33 9.84 -18.04
C LEU A 61 14.79 10.13 -18.36
N TRP A 62 15.74 9.48 -17.65
CA TRP A 62 17.16 9.58 -17.93
C TRP A 62 17.49 9.08 -19.35
N VAL A 63 16.97 7.91 -19.74
CA VAL A 63 17.12 7.36 -21.10
C VAL A 63 16.56 8.30 -22.16
N ALA A 64 15.48 9.02 -21.84
CA ALA A 64 14.86 10.03 -22.69
C ALA A 64 15.61 11.38 -22.70
N GLY A 65 16.70 11.53 -21.93
CA GLY A 65 17.54 12.72 -21.91
C GLY A 65 16.97 13.90 -21.12
N PHE A 66 16.17 13.63 -20.08
CA PHE A 66 15.62 14.69 -19.23
C PHE A 66 16.69 15.34 -18.34
N ASP A 67 16.49 16.63 -18.07
CA ASP A 67 17.34 17.42 -17.19
C ASP A 67 17.21 17.00 -15.72
N GLU A 68 18.33 16.96 -14.98
CA GLU A 68 18.38 16.52 -13.59
C GLU A 68 17.49 17.38 -12.66
N ALA A 69 17.52 18.70 -12.81
CA ALA A 69 16.75 19.58 -11.94
C ALA A 69 15.25 19.39 -12.14
N LYS A 70 14.81 19.15 -13.38
CA LYS A 70 13.43 18.83 -13.71
C LYS A 70 13.02 17.46 -13.17
N LEU A 71 13.93 16.47 -13.25
CA LEU A 71 13.68 15.14 -12.70
C LEU A 71 13.50 15.19 -11.18
N ARG A 72 14.38 15.87 -10.46
CA ARG A 72 14.28 16.06 -9.01
C ARG A 72 12.97 16.77 -8.61
N ALA A 73 12.64 17.84 -9.31
CA ALA A 73 11.39 18.58 -9.06
C ALA A 73 10.15 17.71 -9.32
N ALA A 74 10.16 16.90 -10.38
CA ALA A 74 9.08 15.97 -10.70
C ALA A 74 8.90 14.90 -9.61
N ILE A 75 10.00 14.29 -9.15
CA ILE A 75 9.97 13.32 -8.03
C ILE A 75 9.34 13.96 -6.79
N ALA A 76 9.78 15.15 -6.41
CA ALA A 76 9.30 15.84 -5.21
C ALA A 76 7.83 16.30 -5.31
N SER A 77 7.37 16.67 -6.50
CA SER A 77 6.00 17.15 -6.74
C SER A 77 4.98 16.03 -6.98
N PHE A 78 5.44 14.79 -7.12
CA PHE A 78 4.54 13.66 -7.36
C PHE A 78 3.69 13.40 -6.11
N SER A 79 2.39 13.62 -6.22
CA SER A 79 1.42 13.52 -5.11
C SER A 79 0.75 12.16 -5.00
N GLY A 80 1.26 11.16 -5.72
CA GLY A 80 0.72 9.81 -5.70
C GLY A 80 -0.29 9.50 -6.79
N VAL A 81 -0.76 8.28 -6.77
CA VAL A 81 -1.82 7.76 -7.60
C VAL A 81 -2.97 7.35 -6.68
N LYS A 82 -4.19 7.67 -7.06
CA LYS A 82 -5.38 7.25 -6.33
C LYS A 82 -5.32 5.76 -6.05
N ARG A 83 -5.64 5.36 -4.82
CA ARG A 83 -5.58 3.99 -4.33
C ARG A 83 -4.16 3.39 -4.29
N ARG A 84 -3.13 4.21 -4.11
CA ARG A 84 -1.74 3.80 -3.87
C ARG A 84 -1.19 4.61 -2.70
N PHE A 85 -1.25 4.07 -1.48
CA PHE A 85 -0.99 4.82 -0.24
C PHE A 85 -1.77 6.16 -0.21
N ASP A 86 -3.05 6.10 -0.58
CA ASP A 86 -3.91 7.27 -0.76
C ASP A 86 -4.47 7.71 0.60
N PHE A 87 -3.98 8.82 1.13
CA PHE A 87 -4.37 9.33 2.44
C PHE A 87 -5.71 10.06 2.38
N TYR A 88 -6.71 9.52 3.03
CA TYR A 88 -8.05 10.14 3.21
C TYR A 88 -8.15 10.95 4.50
N VAL A 89 -7.48 10.50 5.57
CA VAL A 89 -7.37 11.19 6.85
C VAL A 89 -5.93 11.09 7.33
N ASN A 90 -5.36 12.22 7.73
CA ASN A 90 -4.02 12.29 8.31
C ASN A 90 -4.01 13.34 9.42
N THR A 91 -4.43 12.93 10.61
CA THR A 91 -4.49 13.77 11.81
C THR A 91 -3.66 13.14 12.93
N PRO A 92 -3.32 13.88 13.98
CA PRO A 92 -2.64 13.30 15.14
C PRO A 92 -3.39 12.14 15.79
N LYS A 93 -4.72 12.11 15.67
CA LYS A 93 -5.58 11.09 16.30
C LYS A 93 -5.87 9.91 15.37
N HIS A 94 -6.15 10.17 14.10
CA HIS A 94 -6.56 9.18 13.13
C HIS A 94 -5.78 9.30 11.83
N ILE A 95 -5.35 8.17 11.32
CA ILE A 95 -4.78 8.01 9.98
C ILE A 95 -5.63 6.99 9.24
N TYR A 96 -6.09 7.37 8.05
CA TYR A 96 -6.81 6.47 7.16
C TYR A 96 -6.24 6.54 5.76
N MET A 97 -5.88 5.38 5.21
CA MET A 97 -5.35 5.20 3.85
C MET A 97 -6.13 4.14 3.10
N ASP A 98 -6.16 4.28 1.76
CA ASP A 98 -6.62 3.24 0.84
C ASP A 98 -5.48 2.80 -0.08
N ASP A 99 -5.37 1.49 -0.32
CA ASP A 99 -4.41 0.93 -1.25
C ASP A 99 -5.01 -0.21 -2.10
N TYR A 100 -4.60 -0.27 -3.33
CA TYR A 100 -5.12 -1.22 -4.32
C TYR A 100 -4.56 -2.64 -4.17
N ALA A 101 -3.63 -2.88 -3.24
CA ALA A 101 -2.99 -4.17 -3.03
C ALA A 101 -4.03 -5.29 -2.94
N HIS A 102 -3.89 -6.28 -3.79
CA HIS A 102 -4.82 -7.40 -3.96
C HIS A 102 -4.13 -8.73 -4.30
N HIS A 103 -2.80 -8.74 -4.30
CA HIS A 103 -1.95 -9.92 -4.34
C HIS A 103 -1.18 -10.05 -3.02
N PRO A 104 -0.87 -11.26 -2.51
CA PRO A 104 -0.20 -11.42 -1.21
C PRO A 104 1.09 -10.64 -1.06
N ASN A 105 1.92 -10.60 -2.10
CA ASN A 105 3.19 -9.86 -2.07
C ASN A 105 2.96 -8.35 -1.99
N GLU A 106 1.98 -7.81 -2.73
CA GLU A 106 1.60 -6.39 -2.66
C GLU A 106 1.08 -6.04 -1.28
N LEU A 107 0.20 -6.89 -0.72
CA LEU A 107 -0.39 -6.72 0.58
C LEU A 107 0.68 -6.73 1.68
N ARG A 108 1.61 -7.70 1.65
CA ARG A 108 2.75 -7.78 2.57
C ARG A 108 3.62 -6.53 2.49
N ALA A 109 3.99 -6.11 1.29
CA ALA A 109 4.81 -4.92 1.07
C ALA A 109 4.14 -3.65 1.60
N ALA A 110 2.84 -3.48 1.31
CA ALA A 110 2.07 -2.33 1.78
C ALA A 110 1.94 -2.32 3.32
N ILE A 111 1.59 -3.45 3.94
CA ILE A 111 1.47 -3.56 5.41
C ILE A 111 2.82 -3.28 6.08
N THR A 112 3.92 -3.83 5.56
CA THR A 112 5.27 -3.56 6.09
C THR A 112 5.60 -2.08 6.03
N SER A 113 5.35 -1.42 4.88
CA SER A 113 5.56 0.03 4.75
C SER A 113 4.73 0.85 5.74
N VAL A 114 3.47 0.48 5.95
CA VAL A 114 2.59 1.14 6.94
C VAL A 114 3.14 0.98 8.35
N ARG A 115 3.63 -0.21 8.70
CA ARG A 115 4.25 -0.49 10.00
C ARG A 115 5.52 0.34 10.23
N GLU A 116 6.35 0.49 9.20
CA GLU A 116 7.55 1.32 9.25
C GLU A 116 7.22 2.81 9.44
N MET A 117 6.19 3.29 8.73
CA MET A 117 5.74 4.69 8.85
C MET A 117 5.12 5.00 10.23
N PHE A 118 4.42 4.04 10.83
CA PHE A 118 3.65 4.27 12.06
C PHE A 118 3.89 3.15 13.10
N PRO A 119 5.14 2.94 13.56
CA PRO A 119 5.51 1.78 14.38
C PRO A 119 4.82 1.73 15.74
N ALA A 120 4.40 2.89 16.28
CA ALA A 120 3.75 2.98 17.60
C ALA A 120 2.21 2.86 17.54
N ARG A 121 1.61 2.81 16.32
CA ARG A 121 0.16 2.79 16.19
C ARG A 121 -0.38 1.38 15.97
N LYS A 122 -1.54 1.11 16.57
CA LYS A 122 -2.27 -0.14 16.33
C LYS A 122 -2.90 -0.12 14.93
N LEU A 123 -2.45 -1.03 14.07
CA LEU A 123 -2.89 -1.14 12.68
C LEU A 123 -4.15 -2.02 12.58
N THR A 124 -5.25 -1.41 12.20
CA THR A 124 -6.48 -2.10 11.76
C THR A 124 -6.54 -2.12 10.24
N VAL A 125 -6.75 -3.28 9.67
CA VAL A 125 -6.88 -3.46 8.21
C VAL A 125 -8.28 -3.91 7.85
N VAL A 126 -8.85 -3.31 6.79
CA VAL A 126 -10.02 -3.86 6.09
C VAL A 126 -9.52 -4.42 4.76
N PHE A 127 -9.68 -5.71 4.54
CA PHE A 127 -9.27 -6.36 3.29
C PHE A 127 -10.47 -6.96 2.56
N GLN A 128 -10.61 -6.60 1.28
CA GLN A 128 -11.54 -7.22 0.37
C GLN A 128 -10.79 -8.13 -0.60
N PRO A 129 -10.86 -9.47 -0.43
CA PRO A 129 -10.30 -10.39 -1.41
C PRO A 129 -10.93 -10.15 -2.79
N HIS A 130 -10.12 -10.27 -3.84
CA HIS A 130 -10.54 -10.06 -5.23
C HIS A 130 -10.34 -11.34 -6.02
N LEU A 131 -11.42 -11.87 -6.64
CA LEU A 131 -11.54 -13.14 -7.35
C LEU A 131 -11.56 -14.36 -6.43
N TYR A 132 -12.47 -15.28 -6.73
CA TYR A 132 -12.55 -16.58 -6.05
C TYR A 132 -11.33 -17.44 -6.33
N THR A 133 -10.90 -17.49 -7.59
CA THR A 133 -9.71 -18.28 -7.98
C THR A 133 -8.47 -17.83 -7.25
N ARG A 134 -8.20 -16.52 -7.20
CA ARG A 134 -7.04 -15.97 -6.48
C ARG A 134 -7.13 -16.23 -4.98
N THR A 135 -8.31 -16.07 -4.38
CA THR A 135 -8.50 -16.33 -2.95
C THR A 135 -8.23 -17.81 -2.64
N ARG A 136 -8.75 -18.74 -3.44
CA ARG A 136 -8.50 -20.17 -3.31
C ARG A 136 -7.02 -20.52 -3.43
N ASP A 137 -6.34 -19.95 -4.43
CA ASP A 137 -4.96 -20.34 -4.77
C ASP A 137 -3.94 -19.73 -3.78
N PHE A 138 -4.24 -18.58 -3.17
CA PHE A 138 -3.30 -17.83 -2.32
C PHE A 138 -3.80 -17.57 -0.89
N TYR A 139 -4.78 -18.34 -0.40
CA TYR A 139 -5.38 -18.05 0.92
C TYR A 139 -4.38 -18.10 2.08
N ARG A 140 -3.35 -18.99 1.99
CA ARG A 140 -2.31 -19.09 3.02
C ARG A 140 -1.42 -17.85 3.04
N GLU A 141 -0.94 -17.45 1.88
CA GLU A 141 -0.07 -16.28 1.71
C GLU A 141 -0.80 -14.98 2.07
N PHE A 142 -2.11 -14.88 1.77
CA PHE A 142 -2.95 -13.79 2.25
C PHE A 142 -3.02 -13.76 3.77
N ALA A 143 -3.29 -14.89 4.41
CA ALA A 143 -3.38 -14.97 5.86
C ALA A 143 -2.05 -14.64 6.54
N GLU A 144 -0.91 -15.09 5.99
CA GLU A 144 0.42 -14.72 6.46
C GLU A 144 0.67 -13.20 6.36
N ALA A 145 0.33 -12.57 5.23
CA ALA A 145 0.49 -11.12 5.07
C ALA A 145 -0.39 -10.35 6.05
N LEU A 146 -1.66 -10.75 6.21
CA LEU A 146 -2.60 -10.14 7.12
C LEU A 146 -2.23 -10.34 8.60
N SER A 147 -1.50 -11.40 8.93
CA SER A 147 -1.00 -11.65 10.29
C SER A 147 0.02 -10.62 10.79
N LEU A 148 0.53 -9.77 9.89
CA LEU A 148 1.38 -8.63 10.25
C LEU A 148 0.60 -7.45 10.86
N CYS A 149 -0.73 -7.49 10.85
CA CYS A 149 -1.61 -6.47 11.40
C CYS A 149 -1.94 -6.73 12.87
N ASP A 150 -2.49 -5.72 13.57
CA ASP A 150 -3.01 -5.92 14.93
C ASP A 150 -4.47 -6.37 14.91
N GLU A 151 -5.20 -6.04 13.85
CA GLU A 151 -6.59 -6.46 13.66
C GLU A 151 -6.97 -6.46 12.17
N VAL A 152 -7.77 -7.46 11.77
CA VAL A 152 -8.23 -7.62 10.40
C VAL A 152 -9.75 -7.72 10.32
N LEU A 153 -10.35 -6.90 9.45
CA LEU A 153 -11.75 -7.00 9.04
C LEU A 153 -11.78 -7.46 7.57
N LEU A 154 -12.27 -8.66 7.34
CA LEU A 154 -12.44 -9.19 5.99
C LEU A 154 -13.80 -8.81 5.44
N LEU A 155 -13.85 -8.36 4.20
CA LEU A 155 -15.10 -8.24 3.44
C LEU A 155 -15.36 -9.50 2.62
N PRO A 156 -16.60 -9.77 2.20
CA PRO A 156 -16.89 -10.79 1.21
C PRO A 156 -16.05 -10.60 -0.06
N ILE A 157 -15.66 -11.71 -0.68
CA ILE A 157 -14.89 -11.71 -1.92
C ILE A 157 -15.60 -10.85 -2.98
N TYR A 158 -14.85 -10.01 -3.67
CA TYR A 158 -15.32 -9.31 -4.86
C TYR A 158 -15.12 -10.22 -6.08
N PRO A 159 -16.22 -10.69 -6.71
CA PRO A 159 -16.14 -11.72 -7.74
C PRO A 159 -15.59 -11.21 -9.07
N ALA A 160 -15.70 -9.90 -9.36
CA ALA A 160 -15.48 -9.30 -10.67
C ALA A 160 -16.32 -10.00 -11.76
N ARG A 161 -15.72 -10.94 -12.50
CA ARG A 161 -16.38 -11.70 -13.58
C ARG A 161 -16.45 -13.20 -13.29
N GLU A 162 -16.05 -13.61 -12.10
CA GLU A 162 -16.06 -15.02 -11.73
C GLU A 162 -17.38 -15.41 -11.07
N GLU A 163 -17.80 -16.65 -11.32
CA GLU A 163 -18.86 -17.28 -10.56
C GLU A 163 -18.33 -17.77 -9.21
N PRO A 164 -19.18 -17.84 -8.17
CA PRO A 164 -18.80 -18.37 -6.88
C PRO A 164 -18.26 -19.80 -6.99
N ILE A 165 -17.17 -20.09 -6.29
CA ILE A 165 -16.58 -21.42 -6.18
C ILE A 165 -17.01 -22.03 -4.84
N GLU A 166 -17.55 -23.22 -4.87
CA GLU A 166 -18.01 -23.94 -3.66
C GLU A 166 -16.85 -24.07 -2.65
N GLY A 167 -17.11 -23.74 -1.39
CA GLY A 167 -16.12 -23.78 -0.31
C GLY A 167 -15.11 -22.62 -0.31
N VAL A 168 -15.19 -21.68 -1.26
CA VAL A 168 -14.30 -20.53 -1.33
C VAL A 168 -15.00 -19.26 -0.86
N ALA A 169 -14.62 -18.75 0.30
CA ALA A 169 -15.15 -17.55 0.90
C ALA A 169 -14.06 -16.86 1.74
N SER A 170 -14.27 -15.60 2.13
CA SER A 170 -13.29 -14.86 2.96
C SER A 170 -13.05 -15.53 4.32
N GLU A 171 -14.03 -16.26 4.83
CA GLU A 171 -13.97 -17.01 6.08
C GLU A 171 -12.86 -18.07 6.10
N MET A 172 -12.43 -18.57 4.94
CA MET A 172 -11.35 -19.56 4.85
C MET A 172 -9.99 -19.04 5.30
N LEU A 173 -9.82 -17.70 5.34
CA LEU A 173 -8.60 -17.07 5.82
C LEU A 173 -8.54 -17.02 7.35
N LEU A 174 -9.69 -16.94 8.04
CA LEU A 174 -9.78 -16.69 9.48
C LEU A 174 -8.94 -17.66 10.33
N PRO A 175 -8.97 -18.98 10.12
CA PRO A 175 -8.20 -19.92 10.95
C PRO A 175 -6.69 -19.78 10.84
N LEU A 176 -6.21 -19.06 9.82
CA LEU A 176 -4.78 -18.93 9.50
C LEU A 176 -4.21 -17.55 9.85
N ILE A 177 -5.07 -16.56 10.10
CA ILE A 177 -4.63 -15.21 10.48
C ILE A 177 -4.23 -15.22 11.95
N GLY A 178 -2.98 -14.79 12.22
CA GLY A 178 -2.36 -14.81 13.56
C GLY A 178 -2.76 -13.67 14.50
N CYS A 179 -3.69 -12.79 14.08
CA CYS A 179 -4.22 -11.70 14.91
C CYS A 179 -5.76 -11.74 14.95
N PRO A 180 -6.44 -10.95 15.81
CA PRO A 180 -7.89 -10.86 15.82
C PRO A 180 -8.45 -10.53 14.42
N ALA A 181 -9.29 -11.42 13.88
CA ALA A 181 -9.84 -11.29 12.56
C ALA A 181 -11.33 -11.70 12.54
N ARG A 182 -12.12 -11.04 11.70
CA ARG A 182 -13.52 -11.43 11.44
C ARG A 182 -13.99 -10.98 10.06
N VAL A 183 -15.00 -11.66 9.52
CA VAL A 183 -15.71 -11.20 8.34
C VAL A 183 -16.77 -10.18 8.72
N VAL A 184 -16.88 -9.10 7.94
CA VAL A 184 -17.86 -8.01 8.11
C VAL A 184 -18.62 -7.85 6.81
N ARG A 185 -19.96 -7.78 6.90
CA ARG A 185 -20.76 -7.46 5.71
C ARG A 185 -20.54 -6.01 5.31
N LYS A 186 -20.48 -5.73 4.02
CA LYS A 186 -20.26 -4.36 3.49
C LYS A 186 -21.18 -3.32 4.11
N LYS A 187 -22.46 -3.64 4.28
CA LYS A 187 -23.45 -2.73 4.86
C LYS A 187 -23.19 -2.35 6.32
N ASP A 188 -22.47 -3.20 7.06
CA ASP A 188 -22.19 -3.01 8.49
C ASP A 188 -20.79 -2.38 8.72
N LEU A 189 -20.00 -2.21 7.66
CA LEU A 189 -18.57 -1.80 7.77
C LEU A 189 -18.40 -0.46 8.49
N THR A 190 -19.16 0.54 8.12
CA THR A 190 -19.05 1.89 8.71
C THR A 190 -19.45 1.91 10.19
N ASP A 191 -20.49 1.19 10.58
CA ASP A 191 -20.91 1.09 11.99
C ASP A 191 -19.85 0.36 12.83
N VAL A 192 -19.28 -0.70 12.26
CA VAL A 192 -18.17 -1.43 12.90
C VAL A 192 -16.96 -0.53 13.09
N LEU A 193 -16.54 0.21 12.07
CA LEU A 193 -15.39 1.12 12.14
C LEU A 193 -15.65 2.28 13.10
N LYS A 194 -16.86 2.85 13.10
CA LYS A 194 -17.27 3.89 14.04
C LYS A 194 -17.17 3.42 15.49
N SER A 195 -17.65 2.21 15.79
CA SER A 195 -17.58 1.62 17.13
C SER A 195 -16.15 1.31 17.56
N LYS A 196 -15.31 0.84 16.63
CA LYS A 196 -13.89 0.50 16.91
C LYS A 196 -12.99 1.72 17.06
N ASN A 197 -13.29 2.79 16.34
CA ASN A 197 -12.53 4.04 16.36
C ASN A 197 -11.01 3.85 16.20
N PRO A 198 -10.52 3.17 15.13
CA PRO A 198 -9.12 2.83 14.96
C PRO A 198 -8.22 4.07 14.81
N GLU A 199 -7.02 4.02 15.40
CA GLU A 199 -6.01 5.08 15.28
C GLU A 199 -5.34 5.09 13.89
N LEU A 200 -5.08 3.90 13.37
CA LEU A 200 -4.49 3.68 12.06
C LEU A 200 -5.32 2.64 11.32
N LEU A 201 -5.94 3.07 10.23
CA LEU A 201 -6.80 2.25 9.39
C LEU A 201 -6.26 2.22 7.97
N VAL A 202 -6.22 1.03 7.37
CA VAL A 202 -5.94 0.87 5.94
C VAL A 202 -7.00 -0.03 5.32
N THR A 203 -7.54 0.40 4.17
CA THR A 203 -8.38 -0.44 3.31
C THR A 203 -7.55 -0.98 2.15
N PHE A 204 -7.65 -2.30 1.91
CA PHE A 204 -6.96 -2.98 0.82
C PHE A 204 -7.93 -3.73 -0.09
N GLY A 205 -7.66 -3.71 -1.38
CA GLY A 205 -8.35 -4.54 -2.36
C GLY A 205 -8.63 -3.85 -3.69
N ALA A 206 -8.75 -4.63 -4.77
CA ALA A 206 -9.04 -4.15 -6.12
C ALA A 206 -10.54 -4.12 -6.47
N GLY A 207 -11.39 -4.50 -5.50
CA GLY A 207 -12.84 -4.51 -5.66
C GLY A 207 -13.50 -3.16 -5.39
N ASP A 208 -14.76 -3.22 -5.01
CA ASP A 208 -15.60 -2.03 -4.75
C ASP A 208 -15.47 -1.45 -3.33
N ILE A 209 -14.44 -1.87 -2.59
CA ILE A 209 -14.11 -1.33 -1.26
C ILE A 209 -13.85 0.18 -1.32
N ASP A 210 -13.30 0.69 -2.43
CA ASP A 210 -13.03 2.11 -2.64
C ASP A 210 -14.28 3.00 -2.55
N ARG A 211 -15.46 2.45 -2.82
CA ARG A 211 -16.73 3.18 -2.69
C ARG A 211 -17.06 3.61 -1.26
N PHE A 212 -16.43 2.96 -0.28
CA PHE A 212 -16.59 3.28 1.13
C PHE A 212 -15.60 4.33 1.63
N CYS A 213 -14.53 4.63 0.87
CA CYS A 213 -13.44 5.48 1.35
C CYS A 213 -13.89 6.85 1.83
N THR A 214 -14.72 7.55 1.07
CA THR A 214 -15.24 8.87 1.47
C THR A 214 -16.13 8.78 2.72
N GLN A 215 -16.96 7.75 2.82
CA GLN A 215 -17.83 7.54 3.98
C GLN A 215 -17.02 7.20 5.24
N ILE A 216 -15.99 6.35 5.09
CA ILE A 216 -15.07 5.99 6.18
C ILE A 216 -14.28 7.24 6.63
N ALA A 217 -13.76 8.02 5.69
CA ALA A 217 -13.05 9.27 6.01
C ALA A 217 -13.93 10.23 6.83
N GLY A 218 -15.21 10.33 6.49
CA GLY A 218 -16.17 11.14 7.23
C GLY A 218 -16.41 10.71 8.68
N LEU A 219 -16.06 9.47 9.07
CA LEU A 219 -16.12 9.02 10.47
C LEU A 219 -14.99 9.61 11.32
N PHE A 220 -13.83 9.88 10.72
CA PHE A 220 -12.57 10.24 11.39
C PHE A 220 -12.09 11.66 11.06
N ALA A 221 -12.72 12.34 10.11
CA ALA A 221 -12.46 13.76 9.89
C ALA A 221 -12.87 14.54 11.13
N GLU A 222 -11.95 15.32 11.69
CA GLU A 222 -12.29 16.26 12.76
C GLU A 222 -13.33 17.26 12.25
N LYS A 223 -14.40 17.46 13.04
CA LYS A 223 -15.40 18.49 12.79
C LYS A 223 -14.91 19.83 13.29
#